data_691ae1c0d098fa1a6c3a6b90e840e519
#
_entry.id   691ae1c0d098fa1a6c3a6b90e840e519
#
_cell.length_a   1.000
_cell.length_b   1.000
_cell.length_c   1.000
_cell.angle_alpha   90.00
_cell.angle_beta   90.00
_cell.angle_gamma   90.00
#
_symmetry.space_group_name_H-M   'P 1'
#
loop_
_entity.id
_entity.type
_entity.pdbx_description
1 polymer ?
#
loop_
_entity_poly.entity_id
_entity_poly.type
_entity_poly.pdbx_seq_one_letter_code
_entity_poly.pdbx_strand_id
1 'polypeptide(L)'
;MMKLMDNDPHNFIIYHSEKDLKKILKFVHRTFNGNDFIQFITSLRHIYMNYGGLEKVFAENIKNQSMHNSIHEFKKIFFEIPHTDRTKKHVSDPFKGSASKRINMFLRWMVRKDKKGVDFGIWKSIDQKNLSCPLDLHSGNVARKLGLINRKQNDHKAVIELDSILRTFDKNDKLFICLFENL
;
A
#
# COMPACT_ATOMS: atom_id res chain seq x y z
N MET A 1 13.54 -10.10 8.12
CA MET A 1 12.46 -10.72 7.34
C MET A 1 13.00 -11.58 6.20
N MET A 2 13.77 -11.05 5.24
CA MET A 2 14.24 -11.82 4.07
C MET A 2 14.91 -13.16 4.44
N LYS A 3 15.89 -13.16 5.38
CA LYS A 3 16.55 -14.40 5.85
C LYS A 3 15.59 -15.45 6.45
N LEU A 4 14.45 -15.03 7.02
CA LEU A 4 13.43 -15.95 7.55
C LEU A 4 12.56 -16.57 6.46
N MET A 5 12.65 -16.03 5.24
CA MET A 5 11.93 -16.48 4.05
C MET A 5 12.93 -16.97 2.98
N ASP A 6 14.08 -17.48 3.40
CA ASP A 6 15.13 -18.06 2.56
C ASP A 6 15.60 -17.16 1.41
N ASN A 7 15.45 -15.82 1.59
CA ASN A 7 15.69 -14.75 0.61
C ASN A 7 14.82 -14.85 -0.68
N ASP A 8 13.82 -15.71 -0.68
CA ASP A 8 12.81 -15.83 -1.73
C ASP A 8 11.39 -15.71 -1.12
N PRO A 9 10.92 -14.46 -0.87
CA PRO A 9 9.67 -14.24 -0.17
C PRO A 9 8.44 -14.74 -0.94
N HIS A 10 8.45 -14.69 -2.27
CA HIS A 10 7.31 -15.17 -3.06
C HIS A 10 7.16 -16.68 -2.94
N ASN A 11 8.23 -17.42 -3.18
CA ASN A 11 8.25 -18.88 -3.07
C ASN A 11 7.90 -19.32 -1.64
N PHE A 12 8.46 -18.64 -0.64
CA PHE A 12 8.13 -18.89 0.76
C PHE A 12 6.64 -18.67 1.05
N ILE A 13 6.03 -17.59 0.57
CA ILE A 13 4.60 -17.32 0.77
C ILE A 13 3.74 -18.44 0.18
N ILE A 14 4.09 -18.96 -0.99
CA ILE A 14 3.30 -20.01 -1.66
C ILE A 14 3.47 -21.38 -1.03
N TYR A 15 4.71 -21.77 -0.66
CA TYR A 15 5.07 -23.16 -0.35
C TYR A 15 5.48 -23.41 1.11
N HIS A 16 5.44 -22.40 1.99
CA HIS A 16 5.82 -22.58 3.39
C HIS A 16 5.06 -23.72 4.08
N SER A 17 5.76 -24.40 4.98
CA SER A 17 5.20 -25.39 5.90
C SER A 17 4.87 -24.79 7.27
N GLU A 18 4.13 -25.50 8.11
CA GLU A 18 3.90 -25.08 9.49
C GLU A 18 5.20 -24.93 10.30
N LYS A 19 6.24 -25.75 9.99
CA LYS A 19 7.55 -25.67 10.65
C LYS A 19 8.23 -24.33 10.34
N ASP A 20 8.07 -23.83 9.12
CA ASP A 20 8.64 -22.54 8.68
C ASP A 20 7.94 -21.37 9.38
N LEU A 21 6.62 -21.44 9.55
CA LEU A 21 5.86 -20.46 10.32
C LEU A 21 6.28 -20.41 11.79
N LYS A 22 6.60 -21.56 12.40
CA LYS A 22 7.08 -21.60 13.80
C LYS A 22 8.38 -20.83 14.00
N LYS A 23 9.28 -20.79 12.99
CA LYS A 23 10.52 -20.00 13.05
C LYS A 23 10.25 -18.50 13.13
N ILE A 24 9.12 -18.06 12.59
CA ILE A 24 8.73 -16.65 12.52
C ILE A 24 8.13 -16.13 13.82
N LEU A 25 7.61 -16.99 14.69
CA LEU A 25 6.93 -16.60 15.94
C LEU A 25 7.75 -15.65 16.82
N LYS A 26 9.07 -15.79 16.84
CA LYS A 26 9.98 -14.94 17.63
C LYS A 26 10.28 -13.58 16.98
N PHE A 27 9.77 -13.34 15.76
CA PHE A 27 10.01 -12.09 15.05
C PHE A 27 9.30 -10.92 15.72
N VAL A 28 10.03 -9.82 15.93
CA VAL A 28 9.49 -8.55 16.42
C VAL A 28 10.12 -7.40 15.67
N HIS A 29 9.30 -6.50 15.16
CA HIS A 29 9.72 -5.22 14.61
C HIS A 29 8.74 -4.12 15.04
N ARG A 30 9.13 -3.32 16.04
CA ARG A 30 8.25 -2.31 16.66
C ARG A 30 6.96 -2.96 17.17
N THR A 31 5.81 -2.55 16.64
CA THR A 31 4.48 -3.09 17.01
C THR A 31 4.05 -4.31 16.18
N PHE A 32 4.84 -4.72 15.18
CA PHE A 32 4.58 -5.87 14.32
C PHE A 32 5.35 -7.07 14.84
N ASN A 33 4.67 -8.14 15.25
CA ASN A 33 5.26 -9.33 15.83
C ASN A 33 5.10 -10.58 14.96
N GLY A 34 5.59 -11.73 15.44
CA GLY A 34 5.56 -12.99 14.71
C GLY A 34 4.16 -13.44 14.32
N ASN A 35 3.15 -13.26 15.19
CA ASN A 35 1.76 -13.60 14.85
C ASN A 35 1.21 -12.70 13.73
N ASP A 36 1.52 -11.39 13.76
CA ASP A 36 1.16 -10.48 12.67
C ASP A 36 1.85 -10.89 11.36
N PHE A 37 3.12 -11.34 11.46
CA PHE A 37 3.88 -11.76 10.29
C PHE A 37 3.32 -13.05 9.68
N ILE A 38 2.99 -14.04 10.50
CA ILE A 38 2.33 -15.28 10.05
C ILE A 38 1.00 -14.93 9.35
N GLN A 39 0.19 -14.07 9.98
CA GLN A 39 -1.08 -13.62 9.36
C GLN A 39 -0.85 -12.98 7.98
N PHE A 40 0.19 -12.14 7.84
CA PHE A 40 0.51 -11.53 6.55
C PHE A 40 0.90 -12.57 5.51
N ILE A 41 1.70 -13.58 5.88
CA ILE A 41 2.10 -14.66 4.97
C ILE A 41 0.87 -15.48 4.54
N THR A 42 0.01 -15.86 5.47
CA THR A 42 -1.19 -16.66 5.16
C THR A 42 -2.20 -15.88 4.33
N SER A 43 -2.41 -14.60 4.63
CA SER A 43 -3.29 -13.73 3.84
C SER A 43 -2.75 -13.49 2.43
N LEU A 44 -1.45 -13.28 2.27
CA LEU A 44 -0.83 -13.15 0.94
C LEU A 44 -0.92 -14.47 0.16
N ARG A 45 -0.68 -15.62 0.80
CA ARG A 45 -0.89 -16.92 0.15
C ARG A 45 -2.32 -17.08 -0.34
N HIS A 46 -3.30 -16.72 0.48
CA HIS A 46 -4.72 -16.75 0.10
C HIS A 46 -4.98 -15.89 -1.15
N ILE A 47 -4.43 -14.68 -1.20
CA ILE A 47 -4.55 -13.79 -2.36
C ILE A 47 -3.91 -14.39 -3.60
N TYR A 48 -2.69 -14.92 -3.51
CA TYR A 48 -2.01 -15.50 -4.67
C TYR A 48 -2.69 -16.74 -5.18
N MET A 49 -3.23 -17.60 -4.30
CA MET A 49 -3.86 -18.86 -4.69
C MET A 49 -5.28 -18.67 -5.24
N ASN A 50 -6.04 -17.70 -4.73
CA ASN A 50 -7.48 -17.60 -5.02
C ASN A 50 -7.86 -16.38 -5.86
N TYR A 51 -7.03 -15.33 -5.86
CA TYR A 51 -7.34 -14.04 -6.53
C TYR A 51 -6.37 -13.69 -7.65
N GLY A 52 -5.39 -14.54 -7.95
CA GLY A 52 -4.41 -14.32 -9.01
C GLY A 52 -3.34 -13.26 -8.69
N GLY A 53 -3.17 -12.92 -7.40
CA GLY A 53 -2.11 -12.05 -6.91
C GLY A 53 -2.53 -10.61 -6.63
N LEU A 54 -1.59 -9.86 -6.08
CA LEU A 54 -1.85 -8.50 -5.60
C LEU A 54 -2.24 -7.53 -6.74
N GLU A 55 -1.54 -7.57 -7.87
CA GLU A 55 -1.83 -6.67 -8.99
C GLU A 55 -3.29 -6.78 -9.42
N LYS A 56 -3.77 -8.02 -9.57
CA LYS A 56 -5.15 -8.28 -9.99
C LYS A 56 -6.16 -7.76 -8.98
N VAL A 57 -5.96 -8.04 -7.68
CA VAL A 57 -6.85 -7.55 -6.60
C VAL A 57 -6.97 -6.03 -6.63
N PHE A 58 -5.86 -5.30 -6.82
CA PHE A 58 -5.91 -3.85 -6.88
C PHE A 58 -6.50 -3.33 -8.20
N ALA A 59 -6.19 -3.95 -9.35
CA ALA A 59 -6.64 -3.51 -10.66
C ALA A 59 -8.16 -3.65 -10.86
N GLU A 60 -8.75 -4.78 -10.45
CA GLU A 60 -10.18 -5.06 -10.64
C GLU A 60 -11.11 -4.17 -9.81
N ASN A 61 -10.58 -3.53 -8.78
CA ASN A 61 -11.37 -2.74 -7.84
C ASN A 61 -11.20 -1.22 -7.99
N ILE A 62 -10.59 -0.75 -9.08
CA ILE A 62 -10.44 0.68 -9.36
C ILE A 62 -11.81 1.30 -9.66
N LYS A 63 -12.14 2.39 -8.97
CA LYS A 63 -13.34 3.19 -9.20
C LYS A 63 -12.99 4.67 -9.26
N ASN A 64 -13.65 5.41 -10.16
CA ASN A 64 -13.52 6.86 -10.27
C ASN A 64 -12.07 7.34 -10.43
N GLN A 65 -11.25 6.60 -11.18
CA GLN A 65 -9.82 6.87 -11.35
C GLN A 65 -9.08 7.05 -10.01
N SER A 66 -9.39 6.20 -9.03
CA SER A 66 -8.80 6.25 -7.70
C SER A 66 -8.59 4.86 -7.13
N MET A 67 -7.48 4.68 -6.41
CA MET A 67 -7.13 3.44 -5.71
C MET A 67 -7.85 3.28 -4.36
N HIS A 68 -8.66 4.25 -3.91
CA HIS A 68 -9.27 4.20 -2.57
C HIS A 68 -10.17 2.98 -2.39
N ASN A 69 -11.02 2.69 -3.39
CA ASN A 69 -11.85 1.48 -3.36
C ASN A 69 -11.01 0.20 -3.44
N SER A 70 -9.98 0.19 -4.29
CA SER A 70 -9.05 -0.95 -4.40
C SER A 70 -8.34 -1.25 -3.08
N ILE A 71 -7.91 -0.23 -2.34
CA ILE A 71 -7.27 -0.40 -1.02
C ILE A 71 -8.28 -0.96 0.00
N HIS A 72 -9.52 -0.50 -0.03
CA HIS A 72 -10.57 -0.99 0.84
C HIS A 72 -10.89 -2.47 0.57
N GLU A 73 -11.12 -2.83 -0.69
CA GLU A 73 -11.41 -4.21 -1.09
C GLU A 73 -10.21 -5.13 -0.86
N PHE A 74 -8.98 -4.68 -1.15
CA PHE A 74 -7.77 -5.41 -0.77
C PHE A 74 -7.78 -5.74 0.73
N LYS A 75 -8.11 -4.80 1.60
CA LYS A 75 -8.18 -5.06 3.04
C LYS A 75 -9.24 -6.10 3.41
N LYS A 76 -10.41 -6.09 2.77
CA LYS A 76 -11.45 -7.11 2.98
C LYS A 76 -10.93 -8.50 2.60
N ILE A 77 -10.39 -8.64 1.39
CA ILE A 77 -9.83 -9.89 0.89
C ILE A 77 -8.66 -10.37 1.77
N PHE A 78 -7.79 -9.46 2.18
CA PHE A 78 -6.65 -9.78 3.05
C PHE A 78 -7.07 -10.36 4.40
N PHE A 79 -8.20 -9.94 4.94
CA PHE A 79 -8.76 -10.41 6.20
C PHE A 79 -9.99 -11.31 6.03
N GLU A 80 -10.19 -11.91 4.87
CA GLU A 80 -11.25 -12.88 4.61
C GLU A 80 -11.03 -14.19 5.38
N ILE A 81 -9.77 -14.60 5.53
CA ILE A 81 -9.38 -15.78 6.31
C ILE A 81 -9.35 -15.48 7.82
N PRO A 82 -9.40 -16.52 8.69
CA PRO A 82 -9.33 -16.33 10.14
C PRO A 82 -8.12 -15.48 10.55
N HIS A 83 -8.35 -14.47 11.37
CA HIS A 83 -7.34 -13.50 11.77
C HIS A 83 -7.62 -12.93 13.17
N THR A 84 -6.60 -12.32 13.79
CA THR A 84 -6.76 -11.58 15.05
C THR A 84 -7.11 -10.11 14.77
N ASP A 85 -7.98 -9.52 15.58
CA ASP A 85 -8.34 -8.09 15.45
C ASP A 85 -7.12 -7.18 15.56
N ARG A 86 -6.14 -7.59 16.35
CA ARG A 86 -4.88 -6.87 16.53
C ARG A 86 -4.16 -6.61 15.21
N THR A 87 -4.14 -7.57 14.30
CA THR A 87 -3.41 -7.47 13.03
C THR A 87 -4.04 -6.47 12.06
N LYS A 88 -5.35 -6.21 12.18
CA LYS A 88 -6.08 -5.25 11.33
C LYS A 88 -5.48 -3.84 11.30
N LYS A 89 -4.81 -3.43 12.39
CA LYS A 89 -4.15 -2.11 12.47
C LYS A 89 -2.98 -1.93 11.51
N HIS A 90 -2.40 -3.02 11.02
CA HIS A 90 -1.25 -2.97 10.11
C HIS A 90 -1.64 -2.75 8.65
N VAL A 91 -2.92 -2.96 8.30
CA VAL A 91 -3.48 -2.69 6.98
C VAL A 91 -4.48 -1.54 7.09
N SER A 92 -4.09 -0.39 6.58
CA SER A 92 -4.91 0.83 6.64
C SER A 92 -6.12 0.75 5.69
N ASP A 93 -7.12 1.61 5.94
CA ASP A 93 -8.38 1.63 5.20
C ASP A 93 -8.79 3.10 4.95
N PRO A 94 -8.85 3.55 3.69
CA PRO A 94 -9.29 4.89 3.35
C PRO A 94 -10.72 5.19 3.82
N PHE A 95 -11.63 4.23 3.74
CA PHE A 95 -13.03 4.41 4.15
C PHE A 95 -13.21 4.51 5.67
N LYS A 96 -12.16 4.15 6.43
CA LYS A 96 -12.08 4.42 7.87
C LYS A 96 -11.26 5.68 8.18
N GLY A 97 -11.08 6.56 7.20
CA GLY A 97 -10.44 7.86 7.36
C GLY A 97 -8.90 7.85 7.24
N SER A 98 -8.26 6.71 6.95
CA SER A 98 -6.80 6.67 6.84
C SER A 98 -6.30 7.25 5.52
N ALA A 99 -5.21 8.04 5.57
CA ALA A 99 -4.47 8.45 4.36
C ALA A 99 -3.78 7.28 3.63
N SER A 100 -3.72 6.11 4.25
CA SER A 100 -3.14 4.87 3.70
C SER A 100 -1.75 5.03 3.08
N LYS A 101 -0.90 5.88 3.68
CA LYS A 101 0.42 6.26 3.14
C LYS A 101 1.25 5.07 2.68
N ARG A 102 1.37 4.01 3.51
CA ARG A 102 2.23 2.86 3.19
C ARG A 102 1.74 2.08 1.98
N ILE A 103 0.41 1.93 1.84
CA ILE A 103 -0.17 1.23 0.69
C ILE A 103 -0.05 2.10 -0.56
N ASN A 104 -0.32 3.42 -0.47
CA ASN A 104 -0.11 4.34 -1.58
C ASN A 104 1.35 4.38 -2.04
N MET A 105 2.32 4.32 -1.09
CA MET A 105 3.74 4.21 -1.43
C MET A 105 4.06 2.89 -2.14
N PHE A 106 3.54 1.78 -1.65
CA PHE A 106 3.70 0.46 -2.29
C PHE A 106 3.11 0.46 -3.72
N LEU A 107 1.90 0.98 -3.89
CA LEU A 107 1.27 1.10 -5.21
C LEU A 107 2.10 1.98 -6.16
N ARG A 108 2.65 3.08 -5.66
CA ARG A 108 3.58 3.91 -6.43
C ARG A 108 4.76 3.09 -6.94
N TRP A 109 5.45 2.37 -6.07
CA TRP A 109 6.61 1.55 -6.46
C TRP A 109 6.25 0.49 -7.51
N MET A 110 5.09 -0.14 -7.39
CA MET A 110 4.68 -1.21 -8.30
C MET A 110 4.24 -0.70 -9.68
N VAL A 111 3.59 0.47 -9.74
CA VAL A 111 2.94 0.99 -10.95
C VAL A 111 3.82 1.98 -11.72
N ARG A 112 4.43 2.97 -11.02
CA ARG A 112 5.31 3.95 -11.67
C ARG A 112 6.66 3.34 -12.01
N LYS A 113 7.27 3.89 -13.06
CA LYS A 113 8.63 3.54 -13.47
C LYS A 113 9.47 4.79 -13.54
N ASP A 114 10.62 4.78 -12.85
CA ASP A 114 11.62 5.83 -12.96
C ASP A 114 12.97 5.26 -13.43
N LYS A 115 13.94 6.17 -13.66
CA LYS A 115 15.31 5.81 -14.02
C LYS A 115 16.23 5.75 -12.78
N LYS A 116 15.72 6.08 -11.59
CA LYS A 116 16.48 6.16 -10.33
C LYS A 116 16.45 4.86 -9.53
N GLY A 117 15.66 3.87 -9.97
CA GLY A 117 15.56 2.55 -9.33
C GLY A 117 14.68 2.54 -8.07
N VAL A 118 13.87 3.57 -7.86
CA VAL A 118 12.93 3.66 -6.74
C VAL A 118 11.56 3.11 -7.11
N ASP A 119 11.04 3.52 -8.28
CA ASP A 119 9.76 3.09 -8.83
C ASP A 119 9.99 1.96 -9.83
N PHE A 120 9.56 0.74 -9.50
CA PHE A 120 9.88 -0.47 -10.28
C PHE A 120 9.04 -0.60 -11.56
N GLY A 121 7.77 -0.15 -11.52
CA GLY A 121 6.87 -0.18 -12.67
C GLY A 121 6.63 -1.59 -13.23
N ILE A 122 6.50 -2.58 -12.36
CA ILE A 122 6.28 -3.99 -12.75
C ILE A 122 4.80 -4.31 -12.97
N TRP A 123 3.88 -3.58 -12.35
CA TRP A 123 2.44 -3.71 -12.57
C TRP A 123 2.00 -2.92 -13.79
N LYS A 124 1.31 -3.59 -14.73
CA LYS A 124 0.90 -3.02 -16.02
C LYS A 124 -0.61 -2.83 -16.15
N SER A 125 -1.37 -3.49 -15.29
CA SER A 125 -2.85 -3.44 -15.32
C SER A 125 -3.41 -2.18 -14.65
N ILE A 126 -2.57 -1.38 -14.00
CA ILE A 126 -2.96 -0.18 -13.27
C ILE A 126 -2.29 1.04 -13.91
N ASP A 127 -3.12 2.00 -14.32
CA ASP A 127 -2.65 3.28 -14.85
C ASP A 127 -2.19 4.20 -13.69
N GLN A 128 -1.03 4.86 -13.86
CA GLN A 128 -0.48 5.78 -12.86
C GLN A 128 -1.41 6.97 -12.53
N LYS A 129 -2.32 7.35 -13.42
CA LYS A 129 -3.34 8.38 -13.15
C LYS A 129 -4.28 8.02 -11.98
N ASN A 130 -4.40 6.72 -11.63
CA ASN A 130 -5.23 6.24 -10.53
C ASN A 130 -4.55 6.37 -9.17
N LEU A 131 -3.22 6.51 -9.13
CA LEU A 131 -2.46 6.57 -7.89
C LEU A 131 -2.80 7.82 -7.08
N SER A 132 -2.64 7.71 -5.76
CA SER A 132 -2.78 8.83 -4.82
C SER A 132 -1.42 9.18 -4.22
N CYS A 133 -1.24 10.47 -3.91
CA CYS A 133 -0.02 10.93 -3.26
C CYS A 133 0.13 10.30 -1.87
N PRO A 134 1.27 9.65 -1.55
CA PRO A 134 1.53 9.13 -0.22
C PRO A 134 1.67 10.25 0.80
N LEU A 135 0.57 10.59 1.49
CA LEU A 135 0.50 11.69 2.43
C LEU A 135 0.95 11.26 3.83
N ASP A 136 1.97 11.94 4.37
CA ASP A 136 2.42 11.82 5.76
C ASP A 136 2.56 13.20 6.43
N LEU A 137 3.20 13.24 7.60
CA LEU A 137 3.41 14.50 8.31
C LEU A 137 4.27 15.48 7.50
N HIS A 138 5.35 14.98 6.91
CA HIS A 138 6.30 15.83 6.16
C HIS A 138 5.66 16.36 4.87
N SER A 139 5.16 15.46 4.02
CA SER A 139 4.51 15.85 2.77
C SER A 139 3.27 16.72 3.00
N GLY A 140 2.50 16.44 4.06
CA GLY A 140 1.35 17.27 4.44
C GLY A 140 1.75 18.70 4.87
N ASN A 141 2.85 18.85 5.59
CA ASN A 141 3.35 20.19 5.98
C ASN A 141 3.82 20.98 4.75
N VAL A 142 4.53 20.34 3.83
CA VAL A 142 4.95 20.98 2.57
C VAL A 142 3.74 21.36 1.73
N ALA A 143 2.78 20.46 1.55
CA ALA A 143 1.56 20.74 0.79
C ALA A 143 0.77 21.94 1.36
N ARG A 144 0.70 22.08 2.69
CA ARG A 144 0.06 23.25 3.34
C ARG A 144 0.85 24.53 3.12
N LYS A 145 2.18 24.48 3.24
CA LYS A 145 3.04 25.67 2.99
C LYS A 145 2.90 26.17 1.56
N LEU A 146 2.68 25.27 0.60
CA LEU A 146 2.44 25.59 -0.80
C LEU A 146 0.98 25.95 -1.11
N GLY A 147 0.08 25.95 -0.12
CA GLY A 147 -1.33 26.24 -0.33
C GLY A 147 -2.11 25.16 -1.11
N LEU A 148 -1.54 23.95 -1.23
CA LEU A 148 -2.17 22.83 -1.97
C LEU A 148 -3.27 22.15 -1.14
N ILE A 149 -3.22 22.19 0.18
CA ILE A 149 -4.25 21.66 1.07
C ILE A 149 -4.49 22.62 2.23
N ASN A 150 -5.77 22.75 2.61
CA ASN A 150 -6.18 23.56 3.76
C ASN A 150 -6.43 22.69 5.01
N ARG A 151 -6.71 21.40 4.80
CA ARG A 151 -7.03 20.47 5.87
C ARG A 151 -5.82 20.27 6.81
N LYS A 152 -6.03 20.45 8.13
CA LYS A 152 -4.98 20.32 9.15
C LYS A 152 -4.54 18.85 9.37
N GLN A 153 -5.46 17.88 9.23
CA GLN A 153 -5.22 16.47 9.48
C GLN A 153 -4.70 15.78 8.21
N ASN A 154 -3.75 14.85 8.38
CA ASN A 154 -3.26 14.00 7.29
C ASN A 154 -4.11 12.71 7.24
N ASP A 155 -5.34 12.84 6.78
CA ASP A 155 -6.31 11.76 6.67
C ASP A 155 -6.75 11.55 5.21
N HIS A 156 -7.70 10.65 4.99
CA HIS A 156 -8.23 10.36 3.66
C HIS A 156 -8.78 11.59 2.94
N LYS A 157 -9.44 12.51 3.67
CA LYS A 157 -9.99 13.74 3.06
C LYS A 157 -8.89 14.66 2.57
N ALA A 158 -7.76 14.75 3.31
CA ALA A 158 -6.59 15.52 2.87
C ALA A 158 -5.92 14.90 1.63
N VAL A 159 -5.93 13.56 1.50
CA VAL A 159 -5.46 12.89 0.28
C VAL A 159 -6.34 13.25 -0.92
N ILE A 160 -7.66 13.23 -0.77
CA ILE A 160 -8.60 13.63 -1.84
C ILE A 160 -8.38 15.09 -2.25
N GLU A 161 -8.25 15.99 -1.29
CA GLU A 161 -7.99 17.42 -1.54
C GLU A 161 -6.69 17.60 -2.32
N LEU A 162 -5.60 16.99 -1.87
CA LEU A 162 -4.31 17.04 -2.55
C LEU A 162 -4.38 16.44 -3.97
N ASP A 163 -4.95 15.25 -4.12
CA ASP A 163 -5.07 14.57 -5.41
C ASP A 163 -5.88 15.40 -6.42
N SER A 164 -6.93 16.11 -5.98
CA SER A 164 -7.73 16.97 -6.86
C SER A 164 -6.92 18.12 -7.43
N ILE A 165 -6.06 18.73 -6.62
CA ILE A 165 -5.19 19.84 -7.05
C ILE A 165 -4.06 19.31 -7.94
N LEU A 166 -3.40 18.22 -7.54
CA LEU A 166 -2.32 17.65 -8.35
C LEU A 166 -2.80 17.22 -9.75
N ARG A 167 -4.04 16.79 -9.89
CA ARG A 167 -4.65 16.52 -11.21
C ARG A 167 -4.81 17.74 -12.11
N THR A 168 -4.86 18.94 -11.56
CA THR A 168 -4.90 20.16 -12.37
C THR A 168 -3.55 20.46 -13.02
N PHE A 169 -2.45 20.00 -12.40
CA PHE A 169 -1.11 20.15 -12.95
C PHE A 169 -0.78 19.05 -13.96
N ASP A 170 -1.07 17.80 -13.66
CA ASP A 170 -0.95 16.68 -14.59
C ASP A 170 -2.10 15.68 -14.40
N LYS A 171 -2.91 15.52 -15.45
CA LYS A 171 -4.05 14.59 -15.45
C LYS A 171 -3.62 13.13 -15.52
N ASN A 172 -2.46 12.85 -16.09
CA ASN A 172 -1.96 11.51 -16.34
C ASN A 172 -1.04 10.99 -15.23
N ASP A 173 -0.30 11.88 -14.57
CA ASP A 173 0.61 11.51 -13.47
C ASP A 173 0.61 12.56 -12.35
N LYS A 174 -0.31 12.41 -11.40
CA LYS A 174 -0.37 13.25 -10.19
C LYS A 174 0.91 13.24 -9.37
N LEU A 175 1.71 12.17 -9.50
CA LEU A 175 2.94 11.97 -8.74
C LEU A 175 4.18 12.52 -9.47
N PHE A 176 4.03 12.98 -10.71
CA PHE A 176 5.13 13.63 -11.44
C PHE A 176 5.63 14.88 -10.69
N ILE A 177 4.70 15.63 -10.11
CA ILE A 177 4.99 16.77 -9.21
C ILE A 177 5.18 16.24 -7.78
N CYS A 178 5.92 15.15 -7.59
CA CYS A 178 6.31 14.75 -6.26
C CYS A 178 7.35 15.76 -5.73
N LEU A 179 6.85 16.93 -5.33
CA LEU A 179 7.54 18.05 -4.66
C LEU A 179 8.32 17.64 -3.40
N PHE A 180 8.34 16.34 -3.09
CA PHE A 180 8.72 15.81 -1.79
C PHE A 180 9.98 14.95 -1.82
N GLU A 181 10.60 14.77 -2.99
CA GLU A 181 11.81 13.94 -3.10
C GLU A 181 13.12 14.71 -2.89
N ASN A 182 13.08 16.05 -2.84
CA ASN A 182 14.28 16.90 -2.75
C ASN A 182 14.18 18.05 -1.71
N LEU A 183 13.37 17.91 -0.67
CA LEU A 183 13.31 18.86 0.44
C LEU A 183 13.74 18.24 1.77
#